data_51bc32c0e4cf7c38afbcb4057784d2bb
#
_entry.id   51bc32c0e4cf7c38afbcb4057784d2bb
#
_cell.length_a   1.000
_cell.length_b   1.000
_cell.length_c   1.000
_cell.angle_alpha   90.00
_cell.angle_beta   90.00
_cell.angle_gamma   90.00
#
_symmetry.space_group_name_H-M   'P 1'
#
loop_
_entity.id
_entity.type
_entity.pdbx_description
1 polymer ?
#
loop_
_entity_poly.entity_id
_entity_poly.type
_entity_poly.pdbx_seq_one_letter_code
_entity_poly.pdbx_strand_id
1 'polypeptide(L)'
;MNNLTISELVIATKGKLVIGNENDTINDVVIDSRKTNKDSVFVAVIGENLDGHQFMQSAYENGCKTFIKNASSSIKLNSSDINLIEVKDTQIALGDIAKYYKEKFDIPYVGVTGSVGKTTTRDMIYATVSSKFNTLKNEGNLNNHFGVPLTLFNLNDSYECAVIEMGMSNFKEIEYLANIVNPKIGVISNIGLSHIENLGSQEGILEAKMEIATNFNQYNTLVVNGDDKLLGTLKDKNLNYNLKTFGFNKDNDIYCESYTMNEEDLTFICYIEGNKEEIFIPTVGEHNIYNAMAAILVGRELNISLDDIKCGLRNFKATKMRLDIIKNDKMTIINDAYNASPDSMEAALKILGRYENRKVAILGDMFEMGEHSEYGHRLVGKCTIDNTDVLISIGKDSKFICEEAETLGFDRHNIHHFNTKEEAIEKIDEIVKENDVILVKASRGMKLEKIVEYLNK
;
A
#
# COMPACT_ATOMS: atom_id res chain seq x y z
N MET A 1 -19.34 12.37 4.37
CA MET A 1 -19.13 13.18 3.14
C MET A 1 -20.12 14.35 3.06
N ASN A 2 -19.88 15.35 2.18
CA ASN A 2 -20.88 16.37 1.87
C ASN A 2 -22.04 15.75 1.07
N ASN A 3 -23.23 16.32 1.18
CA ASN A 3 -24.42 15.76 0.52
C ASN A 3 -24.29 15.75 -1.01
N LEU A 4 -24.79 14.67 -1.61
CA LEU A 4 -25.06 14.54 -3.04
C LEU A 4 -26.56 14.35 -3.27
N THR A 5 -27.11 14.96 -4.29
CA THR A 5 -28.47 14.70 -4.74
C THR A 5 -28.53 13.44 -5.61
N ILE A 6 -29.72 12.83 -5.72
CA ILE A 6 -29.91 11.69 -6.64
C ILE A 6 -29.66 12.12 -8.09
N SER A 7 -30.00 13.35 -8.47
CA SER A 7 -29.69 13.93 -9.77
C SER A 7 -28.15 13.92 -10.03
N GLU A 8 -27.35 14.31 -9.05
CA GLU A 8 -25.88 14.28 -9.17
C GLU A 8 -25.34 12.85 -9.32
N LEU A 9 -25.91 11.86 -8.61
CA LEU A 9 -25.54 10.46 -8.80
C LEU A 9 -25.86 9.96 -10.22
N VAL A 10 -27.01 10.34 -10.76
CA VAL A 10 -27.40 10.01 -12.15
C VAL A 10 -26.44 10.64 -13.16
N ILE A 11 -26.07 11.92 -12.97
CA ILE A 11 -25.11 12.62 -13.82
C ILE A 11 -23.72 11.93 -13.75
N ALA A 12 -23.22 11.69 -12.52
CA ALA A 12 -21.93 11.10 -12.30
C ALA A 12 -21.80 9.71 -12.95
N THR A 13 -22.80 8.85 -12.75
CA THR A 13 -22.79 7.45 -13.22
C THR A 13 -23.25 7.28 -14.66
N LYS A 14 -23.83 8.33 -15.27
CA LYS A 14 -24.59 8.25 -16.54
C LYS A 14 -25.68 7.18 -16.48
N GLY A 15 -26.21 6.93 -15.28
CA GLY A 15 -27.24 5.94 -14.99
C GLY A 15 -28.64 6.48 -15.30
N LYS A 16 -29.63 5.62 -15.04
CA LYS A 16 -31.05 5.95 -15.20
C LYS A 16 -31.75 5.83 -13.85
N LEU A 17 -32.36 6.89 -13.37
CA LEU A 17 -33.29 6.81 -12.24
C LEU A 17 -34.58 6.08 -12.70
N VAL A 18 -34.84 4.92 -12.09
CA VAL A 18 -35.99 4.06 -12.43
C VAL A 18 -37.15 4.30 -11.46
N ILE A 19 -36.84 4.51 -10.20
CA ILE A 19 -37.77 4.80 -9.11
C ILE A 19 -37.12 5.90 -8.25
N GLY A 20 -37.95 6.83 -7.76
CA GLY A 20 -37.50 7.80 -6.75
C GLY A 20 -37.58 9.26 -7.18
N ASN A 21 -36.92 10.11 -6.41
CA ASN A 21 -36.95 11.57 -6.54
C ASN A 21 -35.55 12.13 -6.71
N GLU A 22 -35.30 12.84 -7.81
CA GLU A 22 -33.99 13.44 -8.15
C GLU A 22 -33.48 14.44 -7.11
N ASN A 23 -34.38 15.04 -6.31
CA ASN A 23 -34.03 16.03 -5.29
C ASN A 23 -33.66 15.42 -3.92
N ASP A 24 -33.89 14.13 -3.72
CA ASP A 24 -33.44 13.46 -2.50
C ASP A 24 -31.93 13.52 -2.39
N THR A 25 -31.42 13.47 -1.15
CA THR A 25 -30.00 13.60 -0.87
C THR A 25 -29.45 12.37 -0.12
N ILE A 26 -28.18 12.07 -0.36
CA ILE A 26 -27.40 11.09 0.40
C ILE A 26 -26.14 11.78 0.95
N ASN A 27 -25.59 11.23 2.03
CA ASN A 27 -24.34 11.72 2.60
C ASN A 27 -23.31 10.59 2.86
N ASP A 28 -23.61 9.38 2.36
CA ASP A 28 -22.71 8.24 2.48
C ASP A 28 -22.85 7.31 1.27
N VAL A 29 -21.73 6.74 0.82
CA VAL A 29 -21.67 5.75 -0.28
C VAL A 29 -21.05 4.48 0.25
N VAL A 30 -21.80 3.39 0.24
CA VAL A 30 -21.41 2.12 0.84
C VAL A 30 -21.57 0.94 -0.12
N ILE A 31 -20.71 -0.07 0.02
CA ILE A 31 -20.77 -1.34 -0.71
C ILE A 31 -21.02 -2.53 0.25
N ASP A 32 -21.05 -2.28 1.56
CA ASP A 32 -21.34 -3.28 2.59
C ASP A 32 -22.73 -3.02 3.17
N SER A 33 -23.67 -3.93 2.95
CA SER A 33 -25.07 -3.80 3.39
C SER A 33 -25.22 -3.64 4.91
N ARG A 34 -24.25 -4.12 5.70
CA ARG A 34 -24.25 -4.02 7.17
C ARG A 34 -23.95 -2.59 7.68
N LYS A 35 -23.36 -1.74 6.82
CA LYS A 35 -22.99 -0.36 7.13
C LYS A 35 -23.97 0.67 6.63
N THR A 36 -25.03 0.22 5.94
CA THR A 36 -26.05 1.11 5.39
C THR A 36 -26.93 1.76 6.46
N ASN A 37 -27.41 2.94 6.16
CA ASN A 37 -28.39 3.70 6.92
C ASN A 37 -29.32 4.47 5.96
N LYS A 38 -30.26 5.25 6.50
CA LYS A 38 -31.26 6.00 5.71
C LYS A 38 -30.66 7.04 4.74
N ASP A 39 -29.48 7.55 5.07
CA ASP A 39 -28.80 8.60 4.31
C ASP A 39 -27.70 8.05 3.39
N SER A 40 -27.57 6.72 3.31
CA SER A 40 -26.59 6.03 2.44
C SER A 40 -27.15 5.73 1.07
N VAL A 41 -26.28 5.70 0.05
CA VAL A 41 -26.52 4.94 -1.18
C VAL A 41 -25.75 3.61 -1.13
N PHE A 42 -26.47 2.52 -1.33
CA PHE A 42 -25.86 1.19 -1.46
C PHE A 42 -25.54 0.91 -2.93
N VAL A 43 -24.25 0.73 -3.24
CA VAL A 43 -23.78 0.35 -4.58
C VAL A 43 -23.60 -1.15 -4.62
N ALA A 44 -24.42 -1.86 -5.39
CA ALA A 44 -24.42 -3.32 -5.50
C ALA A 44 -23.28 -3.80 -6.41
N VAL A 45 -22.03 -3.72 -5.92
CA VAL A 45 -20.84 -4.12 -6.67
C VAL A 45 -20.73 -5.64 -6.80
N ILE A 46 -20.17 -6.12 -7.91
CA ILE A 46 -19.83 -7.52 -8.14
C ILE A 46 -18.35 -7.69 -7.81
N GLY A 47 -18.05 -8.47 -6.78
CA GLY A 47 -16.69 -8.88 -6.43
C GLY A 47 -16.36 -10.26 -6.99
N GLU A 48 -15.13 -10.72 -6.77
CA GLU A 48 -14.65 -12.03 -7.26
C GLU A 48 -15.47 -13.21 -6.75
N ASN A 49 -15.93 -13.15 -5.50
CA ASN A 49 -16.62 -14.25 -4.83
C ASN A 49 -18.09 -13.96 -4.46
N LEU A 50 -18.49 -12.70 -4.52
CA LEU A 50 -19.81 -12.26 -4.04
C LEU A 50 -20.43 -11.26 -5.01
N ASP A 51 -21.73 -11.41 -5.26
CA ASP A 51 -22.55 -10.46 -5.98
C ASP A 51 -23.32 -9.57 -4.98
N GLY A 52 -22.97 -8.28 -4.93
CA GLY A 52 -23.57 -7.28 -4.06
C GLY A 52 -25.08 -7.12 -4.23
N HIS A 53 -25.63 -7.44 -5.40
CA HIS A 53 -27.08 -7.38 -5.64
C HIS A 53 -27.87 -8.29 -4.70
N GLN A 54 -27.31 -9.42 -4.26
CA GLN A 54 -27.95 -10.34 -3.31
C GLN A 54 -28.18 -9.69 -1.92
N PHE A 55 -27.45 -8.62 -1.61
CA PHE A 55 -27.51 -7.93 -0.32
C PHE A 55 -28.39 -6.67 -0.34
N MET A 56 -29.01 -6.33 -1.47
CA MET A 56 -29.89 -5.14 -1.59
C MET A 56 -31.06 -5.22 -0.62
N GLN A 57 -31.66 -6.41 -0.45
CA GLN A 57 -32.76 -6.59 0.51
C GLN A 57 -32.30 -6.35 1.95
N SER A 58 -31.13 -6.88 2.34
CA SER A 58 -30.56 -6.66 3.66
C SER A 58 -30.21 -5.18 3.89
N ALA A 59 -29.68 -4.49 2.88
CA ALA A 59 -29.42 -3.05 2.96
C ALA A 59 -30.72 -2.24 3.16
N TYR A 60 -31.79 -2.62 2.47
CA TYR A 60 -33.11 -2.01 2.66
C TYR A 60 -33.65 -2.22 4.08
N GLU A 61 -33.55 -3.43 4.62
CA GLU A 61 -33.94 -3.77 5.98
C GLU A 61 -33.14 -3.01 7.03
N ASN A 62 -31.87 -2.69 6.75
CA ASN A 62 -31.03 -1.80 7.56
C ASN A 62 -31.34 -0.30 7.37
N GLY A 63 -32.40 0.03 6.61
CA GLY A 63 -32.91 1.39 6.46
C GLY A 63 -32.44 2.15 5.21
N CYS A 64 -31.57 1.54 4.38
CA CYS A 64 -31.13 2.17 3.12
C CYS A 64 -32.32 2.38 2.17
N LYS A 65 -32.37 3.58 1.58
CA LYS A 65 -33.43 3.95 0.64
C LYS A 65 -32.93 4.25 -0.77
N THR A 66 -31.60 4.33 -0.97
CA THR A 66 -31.02 4.63 -2.27
C THR A 66 -30.11 3.50 -2.73
N PHE A 67 -30.32 3.02 -3.95
CA PHE A 67 -29.62 1.86 -4.51
C PHE A 67 -29.10 2.14 -5.91
N ILE A 68 -27.88 1.66 -6.19
CA ILE A 68 -27.31 1.61 -7.53
C ILE A 68 -27.08 0.15 -7.88
N LYS A 69 -27.66 -0.32 -8.98
CA LYS A 69 -27.57 -1.71 -9.44
C LYS A 69 -27.21 -1.79 -10.92
N ASN A 70 -26.71 -2.94 -11.36
CA ASN A 70 -26.57 -3.23 -12.78
C ASN A 70 -27.95 -3.35 -13.45
N ALA A 71 -28.13 -2.70 -14.58
CA ALA A 71 -29.36 -2.80 -15.38
C ALA A 71 -29.67 -4.24 -15.84
N SER A 72 -28.63 -5.08 -16.01
CA SER A 72 -28.76 -6.50 -16.35
C SER A 72 -29.16 -7.40 -15.17
N SER A 73 -29.10 -6.90 -13.92
CA SER A 73 -29.46 -7.70 -12.74
C SER A 73 -30.98 -7.92 -12.67
N SER A 74 -31.38 -9.17 -12.54
CA SER A 74 -32.79 -9.58 -12.36
C SER A 74 -33.32 -9.35 -10.93
N ILE A 75 -32.42 -9.05 -9.98
CA ILE A 75 -32.79 -8.84 -8.57
C ILE A 75 -33.60 -7.54 -8.45
N LYS A 76 -34.75 -7.65 -7.79
CA LYS A 76 -35.69 -6.56 -7.58
C LYS A 76 -35.94 -6.34 -6.10
N LEU A 77 -36.01 -5.08 -5.69
CA LEU A 77 -36.58 -4.69 -4.41
C LEU A 77 -38.09 -4.43 -4.62
N ASN A 78 -38.92 -5.10 -3.84
CA ASN A 78 -40.39 -4.91 -3.89
C ASN A 78 -40.78 -3.74 -2.97
N SER A 79 -40.32 -2.54 -3.32
CA SER A 79 -40.65 -1.31 -2.59
C SER A 79 -40.78 -0.14 -3.54
N SER A 80 -41.71 0.75 -3.26
CA SER A 80 -41.93 2.00 -4.01
C SER A 80 -41.36 3.23 -3.28
N ASP A 81 -40.86 3.06 -2.03
CA ASP A 81 -40.30 4.15 -1.20
C ASP A 81 -38.78 4.20 -1.24
N ILE A 82 -38.22 3.98 -2.42
CA ILE A 82 -36.79 3.95 -2.67
C ILE A 82 -36.37 4.81 -3.85
N ASN A 83 -35.10 5.17 -3.90
CA ASN A 83 -34.43 5.66 -5.09
C ASN A 83 -33.63 4.52 -5.71
N LEU A 84 -33.89 4.20 -6.97
CA LEU A 84 -33.22 3.11 -7.69
C LEU A 84 -32.61 3.66 -8.98
N ILE A 85 -31.29 3.61 -9.06
CA ILE A 85 -30.50 4.00 -10.22
C ILE A 85 -29.98 2.73 -10.89
N GLU A 86 -30.26 2.56 -12.17
CA GLU A 86 -29.69 1.50 -12.99
C GLU A 86 -28.49 2.02 -13.78
N VAL A 87 -27.39 1.28 -13.72
CA VAL A 87 -26.13 1.57 -14.42
C VAL A 87 -25.69 0.36 -15.25
N LYS A 88 -24.77 0.59 -16.18
CA LYS A 88 -24.20 -0.50 -16.99
C LYS A 88 -23.28 -1.40 -16.14
N ASP A 89 -22.50 -0.78 -15.27
CA ASP A 89 -21.50 -1.45 -14.41
C ASP A 89 -21.40 -0.70 -13.08
N THR A 90 -21.66 -1.41 -11.98
CA THR A 90 -21.69 -0.81 -10.63
C THR A 90 -20.28 -0.52 -10.07
N GLN A 91 -19.25 -1.25 -10.52
CA GLN A 91 -17.87 -0.96 -10.14
C GLN A 91 -17.38 0.34 -10.79
N ILE A 92 -17.66 0.51 -12.09
CA ILE A 92 -17.37 1.76 -12.81
C ILE A 92 -18.16 2.91 -12.20
N ALA A 93 -19.45 2.70 -11.91
CA ALA A 93 -20.29 3.72 -11.28
C ALA A 93 -19.75 4.18 -9.92
N LEU A 94 -19.21 3.28 -9.09
CA LEU A 94 -18.57 3.63 -7.81
C LEU A 94 -17.38 4.59 -8.03
N GLY A 95 -16.52 4.29 -9.00
CA GLY A 95 -15.39 5.16 -9.36
C GLY A 95 -15.84 6.50 -9.95
N ASP A 96 -16.86 6.50 -10.80
CA ASP A 96 -17.42 7.71 -11.41
C ASP A 96 -18.03 8.65 -10.37
N ILE A 97 -18.73 8.10 -9.37
CA ILE A 97 -19.24 8.87 -8.23
C ILE A 97 -18.09 9.49 -7.43
N ALA A 98 -17.05 8.69 -7.15
CA ALA A 98 -15.88 9.17 -6.40
C ALA A 98 -15.15 10.29 -7.15
N LYS A 99 -14.98 10.15 -8.46
CA LYS A 99 -14.42 11.19 -9.33
C LYS A 99 -15.24 12.45 -9.30
N TYR A 100 -16.56 12.35 -9.50
CA TYR A 100 -17.48 13.49 -9.47
C TYR A 100 -17.46 14.18 -8.11
N TYR A 101 -17.49 13.41 -7.02
CA TYR A 101 -17.45 13.93 -5.66
C TYR A 101 -16.14 14.65 -5.36
N LYS A 102 -15.00 14.05 -5.69
CA LYS A 102 -13.67 14.60 -5.51
C LYS A 102 -13.46 15.90 -6.28
N GLU A 103 -14.08 16.07 -7.46
CA GLU A 103 -13.99 17.29 -8.28
C GLU A 103 -14.64 18.53 -7.63
N LYS A 104 -15.41 18.34 -6.54
CA LYS A 104 -15.94 19.45 -5.72
C LYS A 104 -14.87 20.09 -4.82
N PHE A 105 -13.69 19.48 -4.67
CA PHE A 105 -12.61 19.94 -3.79
C PHE A 105 -11.38 20.32 -4.63
N ASP A 106 -11.04 21.61 -4.60
CA ASP A 106 -9.86 22.15 -5.29
C ASP A 106 -8.62 22.05 -4.37
N ILE A 107 -8.17 20.81 -4.14
CA ILE A 107 -7.00 20.50 -3.33
C ILE A 107 -5.98 19.67 -4.14
N PRO A 108 -4.68 19.71 -3.82
CA PRO A 108 -3.70 18.85 -4.45
C PRO A 108 -3.88 17.38 -4.02
N TYR A 109 -3.78 16.49 -4.99
CA TYR A 109 -3.78 15.04 -4.80
C TYR A 109 -2.39 14.50 -5.13
N VAL A 110 -1.85 13.66 -4.24
CA VAL A 110 -0.60 12.93 -4.42
C VAL A 110 -0.92 11.46 -4.61
N GLY A 111 -0.52 10.88 -5.74
CA GLY A 111 -0.65 9.45 -6.00
C GLY A 111 0.64 8.72 -5.66
N VAL A 112 0.57 7.55 -5.02
CA VAL A 112 1.74 6.75 -4.63
C VAL A 112 1.58 5.32 -5.11
N THR A 113 2.54 4.82 -5.89
CA THR A 113 2.63 3.42 -6.29
C THR A 113 4.07 2.90 -6.19
N GLY A 114 4.28 1.63 -6.54
CA GLY A 114 5.58 0.96 -6.52
C GLY A 114 5.44 -0.53 -6.28
N SER A 115 6.50 -1.29 -6.44
CA SER A 115 6.47 -2.73 -6.14
C SER A 115 6.49 -2.96 -4.63
N VAL A 116 7.43 -2.32 -3.94
CA VAL A 116 7.62 -2.42 -2.48
C VAL A 116 7.62 -1.02 -1.87
N GLY A 117 7.21 -0.90 -0.60
CA GLY A 117 7.31 0.35 0.16
C GLY A 117 6.19 1.36 -0.07
N LYS A 118 5.19 1.10 -0.92
CA LYS A 118 4.05 1.99 -1.20
C LYS A 118 3.42 2.61 0.05
N THR A 119 3.03 1.76 0.99
CA THR A 119 2.36 2.18 2.22
C THR A 119 3.26 3.05 3.09
N THR A 120 4.52 2.65 3.27
CA THR A 120 5.49 3.41 4.06
C THR A 120 5.81 4.75 3.40
N THR A 121 5.99 4.77 2.07
CA THR A 121 6.17 6.02 1.29
C THR A 121 4.96 6.93 1.45
N ARG A 122 3.74 6.39 1.28
CA ARG A 122 2.48 7.13 1.51
C ARG A 122 2.43 7.71 2.92
N ASP A 123 2.77 6.93 3.94
CA ASP A 123 2.69 7.37 5.33
C ASP A 123 3.76 8.42 5.67
N MET A 124 4.96 8.33 5.10
CA MET A 124 5.98 9.37 5.23
C MET A 124 5.59 10.66 4.50
N ILE A 125 5.02 10.55 3.29
CA ILE A 125 4.45 11.69 2.57
C ILE A 125 3.31 12.30 3.38
N TYR A 126 2.40 11.49 3.90
CA TYR A 126 1.32 11.95 4.76
C TYR A 126 1.82 12.68 5.99
N ALA A 127 2.82 12.13 6.71
CA ALA A 127 3.42 12.77 7.88
C ALA A 127 4.07 14.12 7.52
N THR A 128 4.77 14.18 6.38
CA THR A 128 5.36 15.39 5.85
C THR A 128 4.31 16.43 5.46
N VAL A 129 3.28 16.04 4.72
CA VAL A 129 2.24 16.95 4.23
C VAL A 129 1.35 17.44 5.36
N SER A 130 1.07 16.56 6.34
CA SER A 130 0.25 16.89 7.52
C SER A 130 0.94 17.84 8.50
N SER A 131 2.23 18.13 8.33
CA SER A 131 2.89 19.21 9.10
C SER A 131 2.35 20.61 8.75
N LYS A 132 1.71 20.75 7.60
CA LYS A 132 1.18 22.02 7.10
C LYS A 132 -0.30 21.99 6.72
N PHE A 133 -0.78 20.86 6.17
CA PHE A 133 -2.12 20.74 5.60
C PHE A 133 -2.94 19.68 6.34
N ASN A 134 -4.23 19.93 6.54
CA ASN A 134 -5.13 18.85 6.94
C ASN A 134 -5.27 17.85 5.78
N THR A 135 -4.73 16.65 5.94
CA THR A 135 -4.47 15.72 4.84
C THR A 135 -5.30 14.44 4.97
N LEU A 136 -5.96 14.05 3.88
CA LEU A 136 -6.59 12.74 3.75
C LEU A 136 -5.56 11.72 3.25
N LYS A 137 -5.63 10.49 3.75
CA LYS A 137 -4.97 9.32 3.14
C LYS A 137 -5.88 8.11 3.16
N ASN A 138 -5.61 7.13 2.31
CA ASN A 138 -6.28 5.84 2.43
C ASN A 138 -5.69 5.01 3.58
N GLU A 139 -6.56 4.31 4.30
CA GLU A 139 -6.19 3.47 5.42
C GLU A 139 -5.97 2.01 4.99
N GLY A 140 -5.05 1.32 5.68
CA GLY A 140 -4.76 -0.08 5.42
C GLY A 140 -4.40 -0.36 3.96
N ASN A 141 -5.14 -1.26 3.33
CA ASN A 141 -4.98 -1.66 1.92
C ASN A 141 -6.12 -1.15 1.01
N LEU A 142 -6.78 -0.06 1.37
CA LEU A 142 -7.82 0.56 0.54
C LEU A 142 -7.21 1.27 -0.68
N ASN A 143 -6.44 0.55 -1.47
CA ASN A 143 -5.62 1.07 -2.57
C ASN A 143 -6.02 0.54 -3.96
N ASN A 144 -7.13 -0.21 -4.04
CA ASN A 144 -7.67 -0.79 -5.27
C ASN A 144 -8.92 -0.04 -5.77
N HIS A 145 -9.54 -0.57 -6.82
CA HIS A 145 -10.74 -0.03 -7.48
C HIS A 145 -11.99 0.12 -6.58
N PHE A 146 -12.02 -0.48 -5.39
CA PHE A 146 -13.03 -0.22 -4.37
C PHE A 146 -12.51 0.72 -3.28
N GLY A 147 -11.30 0.48 -2.81
CA GLY A 147 -10.72 1.18 -1.66
C GLY A 147 -10.43 2.65 -1.92
N VAL A 148 -9.92 2.99 -3.11
CA VAL A 148 -9.64 4.38 -3.48
C VAL A 148 -10.93 5.20 -3.57
N PRO A 149 -12.01 4.77 -4.27
CA PRO A 149 -13.30 5.46 -4.23
C PRO A 149 -13.84 5.66 -2.81
N LEU A 150 -13.87 4.60 -1.99
CA LEU A 150 -14.35 4.67 -0.60
C LEU A 150 -13.51 5.64 0.26
N THR A 151 -12.23 5.77 -0.01
CA THR A 151 -11.36 6.76 0.65
C THR A 151 -11.76 8.17 0.26
N LEU A 152 -11.98 8.44 -1.02
CA LEU A 152 -12.34 9.77 -1.52
C LEU A 152 -13.69 10.27 -0.99
N PHE A 153 -14.63 9.37 -0.68
CA PHE A 153 -15.89 9.76 -0.04
C PHE A 153 -15.73 10.33 1.39
N ASN A 154 -14.55 10.15 2.03
CA ASN A 154 -14.26 10.80 3.31
C ASN A 154 -13.84 12.27 3.17
N LEU A 155 -13.62 12.77 1.95
CA LEU A 155 -13.34 14.19 1.72
C LEU A 155 -14.48 15.07 2.27
N ASN A 156 -14.09 16.21 2.81
CA ASN A 156 -14.96 17.31 3.20
C ASN A 156 -14.16 18.62 3.15
N ASP A 157 -14.82 19.75 3.40
CA ASP A 157 -14.25 21.09 3.26
C ASP A 157 -13.06 21.38 4.22
N SER A 158 -12.78 20.51 5.18
CA SER A 158 -11.65 20.68 6.08
C SER A 158 -10.33 20.16 5.50
N TYR A 159 -10.37 19.26 4.50
CA TYR A 159 -9.16 18.72 3.90
C TYR A 159 -8.55 19.69 2.90
N GLU A 160 -7.21 19.82 2.97
CA GLU A 160 -6.41 20.72 2.15
C GLU A 160 -5.47 19.97 1.21
N CYS A 161 -5.29 18.66 1.43
CA CYS A 161 -4.49 17.77 0.57
C CYS A 161 -4.98 16.32 0.70
N ALA A 162 -4.67 15.47 -0.29
CA ALA A 162 -4.91 14.03 -0.20
C ALA A 162 -3.71 13.24 -0.72
N VAL A 163 -3.29 12.20 0.02
CA VAL A 163 -2.21 11.28 -0.34
C VAL A 163 -2.79 9.89 -0.53
N ILE A 164 -2.85 9.42 -1.78
CA ILE A 164 -3.59 8.22 -2.18
C ILE A 164 -2.62 7.16 -2.70
N GLU A 165 -2.49 6.06 -1.96
CA GLU A 165 -1.81 4.87 -2.42
C GLU A 165 -2.65 4.17 -3.50
N MET A 166 -2.01 3.79 -4.61
CA MET A 166 -2.60 3.08 -5.73
C MET A 166 -1.90 1.74 -5.93
N GLY A 167 -2.61 0.66 -5.64
CA GLY A 167 -2.19 -0.71 -5.86
C GLY A 167 -2.67 -1.25 -7.19
N MET A 168 -1.98 -2.26 -7.70
CA MET A 168 -2.39 -2.98 -8.91
C MET A 168 -1.88 -4.42 -8.87
N SER A 169 -2.56 -5.29 -9.60
CA SER A 169 -2.12 -6.63 -9.98
C SER A 169 -2.04 -6.81 -11.50
N ASN A 170 -2.76 -5.98 -12.28
CA ASN A 170 -2.82 -6.05 -13.73
C ASN A 170 -2.62 -4.68 -14.38
N PHE A 171 -2.36 -4.70 -15.70
CA PHE A 171 -2.38 -3.48 -16.51
C PHE A 171 -3.74 -2.79 -16.44
N LYS A 172 -3.74 -1.47 -16.60
CA LYS A 172 -4.90 -0.58 -16.60
C LYS A 172 -5.57 -0.34 -15.24
N GLU A 173 -5.09 -0.99 -14.18
CA GLU A 173 -5.63 -0.75 -12.84
C GLU A 173 -5.14 0.59 -12.27
N ILE A 174 -3.85 0.91 -12.42
CA ILE A 174 -3.32 2.25 -12.03
C ILE A 174 -3.91 3.34 -12.92
N GLU A 175 -4.06 3.12 -14.23
CA GLU A 175 -4.72 4.08 -15.13
C GLU A 175 -6.14 4.41 -14.67
N TYR A 176 -6.92 3.38 -14.29
CA TYR A 176 -8.27 3.57 -13.74
C TYR A 176 -8.25 4.44 -12.48
N LEU A 177 -7.37 4.13 -11.54
CA LEU A 177 -7.24 4.89 -10.29
C LEU A 177 -6.71 6.30 -10.55
N ALA A 178 -5.74 6.47 -11.45
CA ALA A 178 -5.23 7.77 -11.85
C ALA A 178 -6.29 8.65 -12.51
N ASN A 179 -7.21 8.05 -13.28
CA ASN A 179 -8.35 8.76 -13.87
C ASN A 179 -9.37 9.24 -12.83
N ILE A 180 -9.50 8.54 -11.71
CA ILE A 180 -10.36 8.95 -10.58
C ILE A 180 -9.66 10.02 -9.75
N VAL A 181 -8.45 9.76 -9.28
CA VAL A 181 -7.69 10.62 -8.35
C VAL A 181 -7.17 11.86 -9.06
N ASN A 182 -6.73 11.74 -10.31
CA ASN A 182 -6.06 12.77 -11.11
C ASN A 182 -4.96 13.49 -10.32
N PRO A 183 -3.87 12.78 -9.93
CA PRO A 183 -2.89 13.33 -9.02
C PRO A 183 -2.10 14.48 -9.69
N LYS A 184 -1.80 15.53 -8.90
CA LYS A 184 -0.87 16.59 -9.28
C LYS A 184 0.59 16.10 -9.21
N ILE A 185 0.87 15.25 -8.24
CA ILE A 185 2.18 14.64 -8.02
C ILE A 185 2.00 13.12 -7.99
N GLY A 186 2.75 12.40 -8.82
CA GLY A 186 2.84 10.94 -8.79
C GLY A 186 4.16 10.49 -8.18
N VAL A 187 4.14 9.42 -7.42
CA VAL A 187 5.35 8.84 -6.81
C VAL A 187 5.44 7.37 -7.16
N ILE A 188 6.59 6.93 -7.68
CA ILE A 188 6.90 5.51 -7.90
C ILE A 188 8.13 5.16 -7.07
N SER A 189 7.94 4.32 -6.04
CA SER A 189 9.01 3.98 -5.09
C SER A 189 10.10 3.12 -5.70
N ASN A 190 9.73 2.08 -6.45
CA ASN A 190 10.66 1.14 -7.11
C ASN A 190 9.93 0.21 -8.08
N ILE A 191 10.73 -0.52 -8.91
CA ILE A 191 10.29 -1.60 -9.79
C ILE A 191 10.97 -2.90 -9.34
N GLY A 192 10.26 -3.72 -8.58
CA GLY A 192 10.70 -5.05 -8.13
C GLY A 192 10.00 -6.18 -8.88
N LEU A 193 9.88 -7.35 -8.23
CA LEU A 193 9.29 -8.56 -8.81
C LEU A 193 7.82 -8.78 -8.40
N SER A 194 7.20 -7.86 -7.64
CA SER A 194 5.80 -8.01 -7.22
C SER A 194 4.87 -8.01 -8.43
N HIS A 195 3.91 -8.96 -8.47
CA HIS A 195 2.92 -9.13 -9.56
C HIS A 195 3.53 -9.52 -10.92
N ILE A 196 4.74 -10.07 -10.94
CA ILE A 196 5.42 -10.47 -12.18
C ILE A 196 4.65 -11.56 -12.94
N GLU A 197 3.89 -12.39 -12.23
CA GLU A 197 3.01 -13.41 -12.81
C GLU A 197 2.04 -12.81 -13.84
N ASN A 198 1.42 -11.66 -13.52
CA ASN A 198 0.40 -11.03 -14.36
C ASN A 198 0.99 -10.05 -15.40
N LEU A 199 2.18 -9.49 -15.11
CA LEU A 199 2.78 -8.43 -15.93
C LEU A 199 3.95 -8.92 -16.79
N GLY A 200 4.39 -10.17 -16.61
CA GLY A 200 5.32 -10.89 -17.46
C GLY A 200 6.79 -10.53 -17.27
N SER A 201 7.13 -9.25 -17.00
CA SER A 201 8.52 -8.79 -16.80
C SER A 201 8.58 -7.54 -15.93
N GLN A 202 9.79 -7.14 -15.52
CA GLN A 202 10.00 -5.86 -14.83
C GLN A 202 9.66 -4.65 -15.71
N GLU A 203 9.87 -4.73 -17.02
CA GLU A 203 9.47 -3.70 -18.00
C GLU A 203 7.94 -3.58 -18.03
N GLY A 204 7.20 -4.70 -17.98
CA GLY A 204 5.74 -4.70 -17.86
C GLY A 204 5.27 -4.10 -16.53
N ILE A 205 6.00 -4.35 -15.44
CA ILE A 205 5.73 -3.73 -14.14
C ILE A 205 5.98 -2.21 -14.21
N LEU A 206 7.05 -1.77 -14.87
CA LEU A 206 7.30 -0.34 -15.11
C LEU A 206 6.15 0.28 -15.90
N GLU A 207 5.76 -0.33 -17.03
CA GLU A 207 4.67 0.16 -17.89
C GLU A 207 3.38 0.35 -17.08
N ALA A 208 2.96 -0.67 -16.31
CA ALA A 208 1.78 -0.60 -15.48
C ALA A 208 1.86 0.48 -14.39
N LYS A 209 3.03 0.70 -13.75
CA LYS A 209 3.18 1.76 -12.74
C LYS A 209 3.26 3.15 -13.34
N MET A 210 3.80 3.29 -14.55
CA MET A 210 3.82 4.56 -15.29
C MET A 210 2.41 5.03 -15.67
N GLU A 211 1.39 4.19 -15.63
CA GLU A 211 -0.02 4.56 -15.78
C GLU A 211 -0.46 5.64 -14.78
N ILE A 212 0.25 5.83 -13.65
CA ILE A 212 -0.01 6.92 -12.70
C ILE A 212 0.11 8.30 -13.37
N ALA A 213 0.91 8.40 -14.41
CA ALA A 213 1.14 9.64 -15.15
C ALA A 213 0.27 9.78 -16.42
N THR A 214 -0.77 8.95 -16.60
CA THR A 214 -1.61 8.95 -17.82
C THR A 214 -2.17 10.33 -18.15
N ASN A 215 -2.53 11.14 -17.15
CA ASN A 215 -3.11 12.48 -17.33
C ASN A 215 -2.10 13.61 -17.10
N PHE A 216 -0.80 13.31 -17.00
CA PHE A 216 0.22 14.31 -16.67
C PHE A 216 0.52 15.23 -17.84
N ASN A 217 0.78 16.48 -17.50
CA ASN A 217 1.22 17.55 -18.39
C ASN A 217 2.28 18.41 -17.68
N GLN A 218 2.70 19.49 -18.28
CA GLN A 218 3.78 20.39 -17.78
C GLN A 218 3.57 20.94 -16.35
N TYR A 219 2.39 20.81 -15.76
CA TYR A 219 2.05 21.26 -14.39
C TYR A 219 2.08 20.13 -13.36
N ASN A 220 2.35 18.91 -13.80
CA ASN A 220 2.43 17.73 -12.95
C ASN A 220 3.89 17.33 -12.73
N THR A 221 4.15 16.68 -11.60
CA THR A 221 5.48 16.17 -11.25
C THR A 221 5.42 14.67 -10.99
N LEU A 222 6.31 13.92 -11.62
CA LEU A 222 6.58 12.52 -11.30
C LEU A 222 7.85 12.43 -10.45
N VAL A 223 7.74 11.83 -9.28
CA VAL A 223 8.83 11.61 -8.32
C VAL A 223 9.22 10.13 -8.34
N VAL A 224 10.47 9.81 -8.67
CA VAL A 224 10.91 8.41 -8.83
C VAL A 224 12.24 8.14 -8.16
N ASN A 225 12.46 6.88 -7.77
CA ASN A 225 13.76 6.39 -7.36
C ASN A 225 14.72 6.36 -8.56
N GLY A 226 15.67 7.28 -8.61
CA GLY A 226 16.62 7.40 -9.70
C GLY A 226 17.77 6.38 -9.66
N ASP A 227 17.89 5.61 -8.57
CA ASP A 227 18.84 4.49 -8.46
C ASP A 227 18.23 3.17 -8.95
N ASP A 228 16.90 3.11 -9.12
CA ASP A 228 16.24 1.98 -9.73
C ASP A 228 16.61 1.88 -11.22
N LYS A 229 17.02 0.69 -11.66
CA LYS A 229 17.56 0.46 -13.02
C LYS A 229 16.60 0.89 -14.13
N LEU A 230 15.31 0.70 -13.92
CA LEU A 230 14.29 1.02 -14.93
C LEU A 230 13.78 2.46 -14.77
N LEU A 231 13.48 2.91 -13.55
CA LEU A 231 13.03 4.28 -13.29
C LEU A 231 14.13 5.29 -13.61
N GLY A 232 15.40 4.98 -13.34
CA GLY A 232 16.54 5.83 -13.67
C GLY A 232 16.65 6.18 -15.15
N THR A 233 16.18 5.30 -16.07
CA THR A 233 16.16 5.57 -17.52
C THR A 233 15.21 6.71 -17.92
N LEU A 234 14.30 7.12 -17.02
CA LEU A 234 13.38 8.22 -17.29
C LEU A 234 14.10 9.58 -17.37
N LYS A 235 15.30 9.71 -16.76
CA LYS A 235 16.14 10.91 -16.83
C LYS A 235 16.51 11.27 -18.28
N ASP A 236 16.65 10.28 -19.15
CA ASP A 236 17.05 10.44 -20.54
C ASP A 236 15.87 10.60 -21.50
N LYS A 237 14.62 10.54 -20.99
CA LYS A 237 13.41 10.64 -21.80
C LYS A 237 12.89 12.07 -21.90
N ASN A 238 12.40 12.45 -23.06
CA ASN A 238 11.68 13.72 -23.23
C ASN A 238 10.24 13.57 -22.74
N LEU A 239 9.99 13.97 -21.49
CA LEU A 239 8.70 13.88 -20.83
C LEU A 239 7.95 15.22 -20.96
N ASN A 240 6.62 15.16 -21.06
CA ASN A 240 5.76 16.34 -21.11
C ASN A 240 5.33 16.86 -19.71
N TYR A 241 5.98 16.36 -18.65
CA TYR A 241 5.78 16.72 -17.25
C TYR A 241 7.13 16.80 -16.52
N ASN A 242 7.13 17.33 -15.29
CA ASN A 242 8.34 17.46 -14.50
C ASN A 242 8.74 16.11 -13.91
N LEU A 243 10.02 15.76 -13.99
CA LEU A 243 10.61 14.60 -13.33
C LEU A 243 11.45 15.08 -12.16
N LYS A 244 11.30 14.43 -11.01
CA LYS A 244 12.14 14.57 -9.83
C LYS A 244 12.65 13.21 -9.37
N THR A 245 13.91 13.14 -9.02
CA THR A 245 14.59 11.88 -8.69
C THR A 245 15.22 11.92 -7.31
N PHE A 246 15.20 10.77 -6.64
CA PHE A 246 15.84 10.57 -5.34
C PHE A 246 16.66 9.28 -5.34
N GLY A 247 17.69 9.23 -4.49
CA GLY A 247 18.53 8.04 -4.34
C GLY A 247 19.85 8.33 -3.62
N PHE A 248 20.80 7.42 -3.73
CA PHE A 248 22.17 7.57 -3.22
C PHE A 248 23.10 8.14 -4.28
N ASN A 249 22.80 7.97 -5.56
CA ASN A 249 23.60 8.51 -6.64
C ASN A 249 23.47 10.04 -6.68
N LYS A 250 24.60 10.74 -6.83
CA LYS A 250 24.70 12.20 -6.79
C LYS A 250 24.04 12.92 -7.97
N ASP A 251 23.67 12.20 -9.00
CA ASP A 251 22.94 12.71 -10.17
C ASP A 251 21.41 12.80 -9.95
N ASN A 252 20.92 12.44 -8.76
CA ASN A 252 19.54 12.64 -8.35
C ASN A 252 19.30 14.07 -7.83
N ASP A 253 18.07 14.57 -7.92
CA ASP A 253 17.65 15.87 -7.36
C ASP A 253 17.82 15.93 -5.83
N ILE A 254 17.57 14.81 -5.14
CA ILE A 254 17.93 14.58 -3.74
C ILE A 254 18.76 13.30 -3.66
N TYR A 255 19.90 13.38 -2.99
CA TYR A 255 20.72 12.18 -2.77
C TYR A 255 21.23 12.09 -1.33
N CYS A 256 21.28 10.86 -0.80
CA CYS A 256 21.86 10.56 0.49
C CYS A 256 23.38 10.40 0.36
N GLU A 257 24.14 11.13 1.21
CA GLU A 257 25.60 11.04 1.28
C GLU A 257 26.06 9.95 2.25
N SER A 258 25.40 9.89 3.42
CA SER A 258 25.73 8.95 4.50
C SER A 258 24.57 8.81 5.47
N TYR A 259 24.57 7.75 6.24
CA TYR A 259 23.57 7.54 7.28
C TYR A 259 24.13 6.79 8.48
N THR A 260 23.48 6.96 9.63
CA THR A 260 23.63 6.15 10.84
C THR A 260 22.29 5.55 11.19
N MET A 261 22.29 4.30 11.65
CA MET A 261 21.07 3.58 12.02
C MET A 261 21.28 2.93 13.38
N ASN A 262 20.37 3.23 14.32
CA ASN A 262 20.28 2.61 15.62
C ASN A 262 19.30 1.41 15.57
N GLU A 263 18.90 0.87 16.71
CA GLU A 263 17.92 -0.21 16.79
C GLU A 263 16.50 0.21 16.37
N GLU A 264 16.11 1.46 16.55
CA GLU A 264 14.74 1.95 16.38
C GLU A 264 14.62 3.15 15.44
N ASP A 265 15.72 3.81 15.11
CA ASP A 265 15.73 5.03 14.31
C ASP A 265 16.91 5.09 13.32
N LEU A 266 16.82 6.05 12.44
CA LEU A 266 17.82 6.33 11.42
C LEU A 266 17.97 7.82 11.23
N THR A 267 19.23 8.27 11.14
CA THR A 267 19.60 9.65 10.75
C THR A 267 20.44 9.60 9.50
N PHE A 268 20.10 10.40 8.49
CA PHE A 268 20.87 10.46 7.27
C PHE A 268 21.18 11.89 6.85
N ILE A 269 22.30 12.04 6.17
CA ILE A 269 22.75 13.30 5.56
C ILE A 269 22.41 13.25 4.10
N CYS A 270 21.66 14.22 3.60
CA CYS A 270 21.31 14.33 2.19
C CYS A 270 21.54 15.73 1.65
N TYR A 271 21.63 15.82 0.33
CA TYR A 271 21.67 17.10 -0.37
C TYR A 271 20.32 17.40 -0.99
N ILE A 272 19.76 18.55 -0.66
CA ILE A 272 18.47 19.06 -1.12
C ILE A 272 18.72 20.43 -1.73
N GLU A 273 18.43 20.59 -3.03
CA GLU A 273 18.66 21.87 -3.74
C GLU A 273 20.09 22.41 -3.55
N GLY A 274 21.08 21.49 -3.48
CA GLY A 274 22.49 21.81 -3.28
C GLY A 274 22.92 22.08 -1.82
N ASN A 275 22.00 22.10 -0.86
CA ASN A 275 22.29 22.28 0.55
C ASN A 275 22.38 20.94 1.27
N LYS A 276 23.34 20.84 2.19
CA LYS A 276 23.55 19.66 3.03
C LYS A 276 22.62 19.72 4.24
N GLU A 277 21.80 18.70 4.41
CA GLU A 277 20.77 18.63 5.42
C GLU A 277 20.81 17.31 6.19
N GLU A 278 20.57 17.39 7.50
CA GLU A 278 20.42 16.21 8.36
C GLU A 278 18.92 15.91 8.57
N ILE A 279 18.54 14.64 8.34
CA ILE A 279 17.18 14.15 8.44
C ILE A 279 17.12 12.98 9.41
N PHE A 280 16.23 13.06 10.37
CA PHE A 280 15.92 11.98 11.31
C PHE A 280 14.58 11.35 10.98
N ILE A 281 14.51 10.02 11.02
CA ILE A 281 13.26 9.24 10.91
C ILE A 281 13.20 8.17 12.01
N PRO A 282 12.07 8.02 12.71
CA PRO A 282 11.87 7.05 13.80
C PRO A 282 11.51 5.66 13.23
N THR A 283 12.37 5.13 12.39
CA THR A 283 12.24 3.79 11.80
C THR A 283 13.58 3.33 11.26
N VAL A 284 13.73 2.04 11.04
CA VAL A 284 14.97 1.40 10.60
C VAL A 284 14.90 0.96 9.14
N GLY A 285 16.05 0.66 8.56
CA GLY A 285 16.17 0.12 7.21
C GLY A 285 16.54 1.17 6.16
N GLU A 286 17.60 0.87 5.39
CA GLU A 286 18.12 1.74 4.32
C GLU A 286 17.03 2.14 3.31
N HIS A 287 16.10 1.22 2.98
CA HIS A 287 14.99 1.49 2.08
C HIS A 287 14.07 2.61 2.58
N ASN A 288 14.05 2.90 3.89
CA ASN A 288 13.29 4.02 4.45
C ASN A 288 13.95 5.37 4.20
N ILE A 289 15.25 5.42 3.87
CA ILE A 289 15.91 6.63 3.38
C ILE A 289 15.30 7.03 2.03
N TYR A 290 15.12 6.07 1.11
CA TYR A 290 14.44 6.31 -0.18
C TYR A 290 13.01 6.82 0.03
N ASN A 291 12.24 6.20 0.93
CA ASN A 291 10.87 6.60 1.24
C ASN A 291 10.81 8.02 1.81
N ALA A 292 11.76 8.38 2.69
CA ALA A 292 11.86 9.72 3.26
C ALA A 292 12.27 10.77 2.21
N MET A 293 13.22 10.46 1.33
CA MET A 293 13.62 11.36 0.24
C MET A 293 12.46 11.63 -0.73
N ALA A 294 11.64 10.61 -1.05
CA ALA A 294 10.42 10.80 -1.82
C ALA A 294 9.44 11.75 -1.12
N ALA A 295 9.27 11.59 0.21
CA ALA A 295 8.41 12.48 1.00
C ALA A 295 8.94 13.92 1.05
N ILE A 296 10.26 14.11 1.13
CA ILE A 296 10.89 15.45 1.07
C ILE A 296 10.59 16.11 -0.28
N LEU A 297 10.78 15.41 -1.41
CA LEU A 297 10.48 15.95 -2.74
C LEU A 297 9.01 16.37 -2.86
N VAL A 298 8.08 15.51 -2.43
CA VAL A 298 6.64 15.84 -2.44
C VAL A 298 6.35 17.07 -1.57
N GLY A 299 6.94 17.16 -0.38
CA GLY A 299 6.79 18.32 0.50
C GLY A 299 7.29 19.61 -0.17
N ARG A 300 8.44 19.56 -0.84
CA ARG A 300 9.00 20.71 -1.57
C ARG A 300 8.12 21.14 -2.74
N GLU A 301 7.60 20.18 -3.53
CA GLU A 301 6.65 20.45 -4.63
C GLU A 301 5.32 21.07 -4.14
N LEU A 302 4.93 20.81 -2.89
CA LEU A 302 3.78 21.44 -2.24
C LEU A 302 4.13 22.73 -1.49
N ASN A 303 5.34 23.28 -1.65
CA ASN A 303 5.82 24.49 -0.99
C ASN A 303 5.76 24.41 0.55
N ILE A 304 6.09 23.25 1.10
CA ILE A 304 6.28 23.05 2.55
C ILE A 304 7.71 23.42 2.89
N SER A 305 7.91 24.13 4.00
CA SER A 305 9.25 24.50 4.46
C SER A 305 10.04 23.25 4.85
N LEU A 306 11.37 23.29 4.72
CA LEU A 306 12.21 22.13 5.07
C LEU A 306 12.09 21.80 6.58
N ASP A 307 11.92 22.79 7.43
CA ASP A 307 11.73 22.60 8.87
C ASP A 307 10.41 21.88 9.18
N ASP A 308 9.32 22.23 8.49
CA ASP A 308 8.05 21.52 8.61
C ASP A 308 8.15 20.08 8.08
N ILE A 309 8.85 19.87 6.96
CA ILE A 309 9.13 18.53 6.41
C ILE A 309 9.89 17.67 7.43
N LYS A 310 10.96 18.21 8.02
CA LYS A 310 11.74 17.53 9.07
C LYS A 310 10.89 17.23 10.30
N CYS A 311 10.03 18.16 10.70
CA CYS A 311 9.08 17.96 11.78
C CYS A 311 8.09 16.84 11.47
N GLY A 312 7.52 16.81 10.27
CA GLY A 312 6.63 15.76 9.81
C GLY A 312 7.30 14.38 9.82
N LEU A 313 8.48 14.25 9.25
CA LEU A 313 9.25 12.99 9.23
C LEU A 313 9.61 12.50 10.63
N ARG A 314 9.98 13.42 11.55
CA ARG A 314 10.26 13.07 12.96
C ARG A 314 9.03 12.50 13.68
N ASN A 315 7.84 12.94 13.29
CA ASN A 315 6.57 12.47 13.85
C ASN A 315 5.94 11.30 13.06
N PHE A 316 6.65 10.75 12.08
CA PHE A 316 6.20 9.59 11.31
C PHE A 316 5.89 8.41 12.24
N LYS A 317 4.80 7.70 11.92
CA LYS A 317 4.41 6.47 12.61
C LYS A 317 4.22 5.38 11.56
N ALA A 318 4.99 4.32 11.69
CA ALA A 318 4.85 3.17 10.80
C ALA A 318 3.46 2.52 10.92
N THR A 319 2.92 2.08 9.80
CA THR A 319 1.73 1.23 9.80
C THR A 319 2.06 -0.12 10.45
N LYS A 320 1.17 -0.63 11.29
CA LYS A 320 1.31 -1.96 11.95
C LYS A 320 1.67 -3.05 10.94
N MET A 321 2.44 -4.04 11.40
CA MET A 321 2.94 -5.16 10.58
C MET A 321 3.89 -4.73 9.42
N ARG A 322 4.53 -3.56 9.52
CA ARG A 322 5.52 -3.04 8.56
C ARG A 322 6.78 -2.64 9.30
N LEU A 323 7.66 -3.62 9.57
CA LEU A 323 8.83 -3.46 10.44
C LEU A 323 8.44 -2.89 11.83
N ASP A 324 7.31 -3.35 12.35
CA ASP A 324 6.77 -2.93 13.64
C ASP A 324 7.54 -3.67 14.75
N ILE A 325 8.38 -2.95 15.48
CA ILE A 325 9.25 -3.53 16.50
C ILE A 325 8.50 -3.61 17.81
N ILE A 326 8.28 -4.83 18.29
CA ILE A 326 7.60 -5.16 19.54
C ILE A 326 8.64 -5.72 20.52
N LYS A 327 8.87 -5.03 21.62
CA LYS A 327 9.74 -5.51 22.71
C LYS A 327 8.87 -5.95 23.88
N ASN A 328 9.07 -7.18 24.33
CA ASN A 328 8.48 -7.69 25.58
C ASN A 328 9.60 -8.20 26.52
N ASP A 329 9.23 -8.68 27.70
CA ASP A 329 10.20 -9.10 28.72
C ASP A 329 11.08 -10.29 28.28
N LYS A 330 10.72 -11.00 27.20
CA LYS A 330 11.40 -12.23 26.77
C LYS A 330 12.22 -12.03 25.48
N MET A 331 11.75 -11.20 24.55
CA MET A 331 12.33 -11.13 23.21
C MET A 331 12.00 -9.83 22.49
N THR A 332 12.66 -9.60 21.37
CA THR A 332 12.31 -8.54 20.41
C THR A 332 11.70 -9.17 19.17
N ILE A 333 10.50 -8.72 18.75
CA ILE A 333 9.80 -9.22 17.57
C ILE A 333 9.75 -8.11 16.52
N ILE A 334 10.30 -8.38 15.34
CA ILE A 334 10.18 -7.53 14.16
C ILE A 334 8.99 -8.05 13.35
N ASN A 335 7.83 -7.41 13.55
CA ASN A 335 6.59 -7.78 12.87
C ASN A 335 6.54 -7.12 11.49
N ASP A 336 6.80 -7.88 10.45
CA ASP A 336 6.68 -7.48 9.04
C ASP A 336 5.75 -8.43 8.26
N ALA A 337 4.72 -8.94 8.94
CA ALA A 337 3.83 -10.00 8.46
C ALA A 337 2.70 -9.50 7.54
N TYR A 338 2.74 -8.25 7.07
CA TYR A 338 1.68 -7.72 6.20
C TYR A 338 1.70 -8.32 4.80
N ASN A 339 2.86 -8.33 4.14
CA ASN A 339 3.05 -8.92 2.81
C ASN A 339 4.53 -9.24 2.58
N ALA A 340 4.82 -10.07 1.58
CA ALA A 340 6.17 -10.49 1.23
C ALA A 340 6.40 -10.52 -0.28
N SER A 341 7.61 -10.14 -0.67
CA SER A 341 8.21 -10.32 -1.98
C SER A 341 9.72 -10.53 -1.78
N PRO A 342 10.49 -11.06 -2.73
CA PRO A 342 11.92 -11.29 -2.55
C PRO A 342 12.67 -10.04 -2.05
N ASP A 343 12.47 -8.89 -2.68
CA ASP A 343 13.12 -7.62 -2.30
C ASP A 343 12.77 -7.20 -0.86
N SER A 344 11.51 -7.36 -0.46
CA SER A 344 11.06 -6.98 0.88
C SER A 344 11.53 -7.97 1.96
N MET A 345 11.68 -9.26 1.63
CA MET A 345 12.27 -10.28 2.51
C MET A 345 13.75 -9.99 2.75
N GLU A 346 14.50 -9.70 1.68
CA GLU A 346 15.92 -9.35 1.75
C GLU A 346 16.13 -8.11 2.64
N ALA A 347 15.33 -7.06 2.44
CA ALA A 347 15.41 -5.84 3.23
C ALA A 347 15.17 -6.10 4.73
N ALA A 348 14.17 -6.92 5.06
CA ALA A 348 13.84 -7.29 6.44
C ALA A 348 14.93 -8.17 7.08
N LEU A 349 15.50 -9.13 6.34
CA LEU A 349 16.60 -9.96 6.80
C LEU A 349 17.87 -9.15 7.09
N LYS A 350 18.20 -8.17 6.24
CA LYS A 350 19.32 -7.25 6.51
C LYS A 350 19.13 -6.43 7.79
N ILE A 351 17.90 -6.09 8.15
CA ILE A 351 17.60 -5.44 9.43
C ILE A 351 17.82 -6.43 10.58
N LEU A 352 17.29 -7.66 10.47
CA LEU A 352 17.50 -8.71 11.47
C LEU A 352 19.00 -8.96 11.69
N GLY A 353 19.79 -9.03 10.61
CA GLY A 353 21.25 -9.29 10.65
C GLY A 353 22.06 -8.28 11.45
N ARG A 354 21.51 -7.08 11.74
CA ARG A 354 22.20 -6.02 12.50
C ARG A 354 22.18 -6.22 14.01
N TYR A 355 21.29 -7.07 14.51
CA TYR A 355 21.21 -7.34 15.94
C TYR A 355 22.35 -8.27 16.39
N GLU A 356 22.87 -8.02 17.58
CA GLU A 356 23.92 -8.86 18.19
C GLU A 356 23.35 -10.13 18.84
N ASN A 357 22.08 -10.06 19.26
CA ASN A 357 21.37 -11.19 19.85
C ASN A 357 21.16 -12.31 18.84
N ARG A 358 20.79 -13.50 19.33
CA ARG A 358 20.42 -14.64 18.47
C ARG A 358 19.25 -14.26 17.58
N LYS A 359 19.41 -14.43 16.27
CA LYS A 359 18.52 -13.99 15.20
C LYS A 359 17.68 -15.15 14.70
N VAL A 360 16.36 -15.03 14.79
CA VAL A 360 15.41 -16.04 14.32
C VAL A 360 14.59 -15.43 13.18
N ALA A 361 14.64 -16.05 12.00
CA ALA A 361 13.77 -15.65 10.89
C ALA A 361 12.62 -16.65 10.73
N ILE A 362 11.38 -16.17 10.86
CA ILE A 362 10.14 -16.92 10.60
C ILE A 362 9.55 -16.40 9.29
N LEU A 363 9.76 -17.15 8.22
CA LEU A 363 9.45 -16.74 6.85
C LEU A 363 8.38 -17.65 6.24
N GLY A 364 7.33 -17.05 5.67
CA GLY A 364 6.29 -17.80 4.96
C GLY A 364 6.34 -17.64 3.45
N ASP A 365 5.37 -18.25 2.77
CA ASP A 365 5.27 -18.19 1.32
C ASP A 365 5.11 -16.77 0.79
N MET A 366 5.69 -16.51 -0.37
CA MET A 366 5.47 -15.33 -1.19
C MET A 366 4.50 -15.69 -2.32
N PHE A 367 3.32 -15.08 -2.31
CA PHE A 367 2.28 -15.32 -3.31
C PHE A 367 2.46 -14.44 -4.56
N GLU A 368 1.70 -14.72 -5.61
CA GLU A 368 1.68 -13.97 -6.88
C GLU A 368 3.03 -13.98 -7.63
N MET A 369 3.82 -15.04 -7.41
CA MET A 369 5.13 -15.23 -8.04
C MET A 369 5.06 -16.11 -9.30
N GLY A 370 3.97 -16.85 -9.50
CA GLY A 370 3.80 -17.77 -10.64
C GLY A 370 4.99 -18.71 -10.83
N GLU A 371 5.49 -18.81 -12.04
CA GLU A 371 6.67 -19.65 -12.38
C GLU A 371 7.95 -19.20 -11.69
N HIS A 372 8.00 -17.98 -11.16
CA HIS A 372 9.15 -17.43 -10.44
C HIS A 372 9.15 -17.75 -8.95
N SER A 373 8.18 -18.54 -8.44
CA SER A 373 8.04 -18.83 -6.99
C SER A 373 9.29 -19.48 -6.43
N GLU A 374 9.75 -20.59 -7.01
CA GLU A 374 10.96 -21.26 -6.56
C GLU A 374 12.19 -20.35 -6.59
N TYR A 375 12.39 -19.63 -7.71
CA TYR A 375 13.50 -18.70 -7.87
C TYR A 375 13.48 -17.60 -6.78
N GLY A 376 12.35 -16.99 -6.54
CA GLY A 376 12.19 -15.93 -5.53
C GLY A 376 12.46 -16.43 -4.11
N HIS A 377 11.95 -17.61 -3.76
CA HIS A 377 12.18 -18.21 -2.44
C HIS A 377 13.66 -18.61 -2.26
N ARG A 378 14.32 -19.14 -3.28
CA ARG A 378 15.78 -19.42 -3.23
C ARG A 378 16.62 -18.15 -3.08
N LEU A 379 16.26 -17.03 -3.73
CA LEU A 379 16.93 -15.74 -3.49
C LEU A 379 16.86 -15.33 -2.01
N VAL A 380 15.71 -15.49 -1.37
CA VAL A 380 15.57 -15.24 0.08
C VAL A 380 16.45 -16.19 0.89
N GLY A 381 16.51 -17.48 0.52
CA GLY A 381 17.38 -18.45 1.17
C GLY A 381 18.85 -18.03 1.22
N LYS A 382 19.38 -17.44 0.14
CA LYS A 382 20.75 -16.88 0.10
C LYS A 382 20.92 -15.76 1.15
N CYS A 383 19.91 -14.90 1.30
CA CYS A 383 19.98 -13.77 2.23
C CYS A 383 19.95 -14.21 3.70
N THR A 384 19.52 -15.42 4.03
CA THR A 384 19.50 -15.92 5.42
C THR A 384 20.90 -16.19 5.97
N ILE A 385 21.87 -16.55 5.12
CA ILE A 385 23.23 -17.03 5.53
C ILE A 385 23.91 -16.04 6.47
N ASP A 386 23.95 -14.76 6.12
CA ASP A 386 24.68 -13.74 6.88
C ASP A 386 23.79 -13.01 7.91
N ASN A 387 22.48 -13.28 7.90
CA ASN A 387 21.51 -12.46 8.64
C ASN A 387 20.72 -13.24 9.70
N THR A 388 20.93 -14.55 9.85
CA THR A 388 20.06 -15.40 10.64
C THR A 388 20.84 -16.52 11.33
N ASP A 389 20.51 -16.81 12.60
CA ASP A 389 21.10 -17.94 13.34
C ASP A 389 20.15 -19.15 13.35
N VAL A 390 18.82 -18.92 13.23
CA VAL A 390 17.78 -19.94 13.14
C VAL A 390 16.77 -19.56 12.07
N LEU A 391 16.48 -20.48 11.18
CA LEU A 391 15.53 -20.33 10.09
C LEU A 391 14.31 -21.21 10.33
N ILE A 392 13.14 -20.59 10.39
CA ILE A 392 11.84 -21.27 10.42
C ILE A 392 11.09 -20.88 9.16
N SER A 393 10.75 -21.83 8.32
CA SER A 393 9.92 -21.57 7.13
C SER A 393 8.55 -22.21 7.29
N ILE A 394 7.50 -21.53 6.77
CA ILE A 394 6.12 -21.96 6.90
C ILE A 394 5.41 -21.83 5.56
N GLY A 395 4.89 -22.97 5.07
CA GLY A 395 4.16 -23.02 3.82
C GLY A 395 4.70 -24.04 2.84
N LYS A 396 4.15 -24.04 1.63
CA LYS A 396 4.52 -25.02 0.60
C LYS A 396 5.82 -24.60 -0.13
N ASP A 397 5.90 -23.33 -0.51
CA ASP A 397 6.98 -22.83 -1.37
C ASP A 397 8.15 -22.28 -0.55
N SER A 398 7.91 -21.86 0.68
CA SER A 398 8.97 -21.43 1.62
C SER A 398 9.98 -22.52 1.98
N LYS A 399 9.70 -23.81 1.68
CA LYS A 399 10.69 -24.89 1.75
C LYS A 399 11.93 -24.61 0.91
N PHE A 400 11.78 -23.93 -0.24
CA PHE A 400 12.90 -23.57 -1.11
C PHE A 400 13.86 -22.58 -0.45
N ILE A 401 13.39 -21.78 0.52
CA ILE A 401 14.27 -20.94 1.37
C ILE A 401 15.21 -21.84 2.17
N CYS A 402 14.66 -22.87 2.82
CA CYS A 402 15.44 -23.83 3.63
C CYS A 402 16.40 -24.65 2.78
N GLU A 403 15.95 -25.18 1.65
CA GLU A 403 16.78 -25.96 0.73
C GLU A 403 17.99 -25.16 0.23
N GLU A 404 17.79 -23.89 -0.14
CA GLU A 404 18.87 -23.03 -0.59
C GLU A 404 19.83 -22.68 0.55
N ALA A 405 19.30 -22.35 1.74
CA ALA A 405 20.12 -22.08 2.91
C ALA A 405 21.01 -23.29 3.27
N GLU A 406 20.44 -24.51 3.31
CA GLU A 406 21.19 -25.76 3.56
C GLU A 406 22.27 -25.99 2.48
N THR A 407 21.94 -25.77 1.20
CA THR A 407 22.88 -25.90 0.08
C THR A 407 24.07 -24.96 0.22
N LEU A 408 23.85 -23.75 0.78
CA LEU A 408 24.86 -22.72 0.99
C LEU A 408 25.60 -22.87 2.33
N GLY A 409 25.31 -23.94 3.11
CA GLY A 409 26.07 -24.28 4.33
C GLY A 409 25.44 -23.79 5.64
N PHE A 410 24.17 -23.37 5.63
CA PHE A 410 23.45 -23.10 6.89
C PHE A 410 23.33 -24.41 7.71
N ASP A 411 23.54 -24.32 9.02
CA ASP A 411 23.47 -25.50 9.89
C ASP A 411 22.07 -26.11 9.89
N ARG A 412 21.93 -27.33 9.40
CA ARG A 412 20.68 -28.06 9.31
C ARG A 412 19.93 -28.19 10.63
N HIS A 413 20.64 -28.23 11.76
CA HIS A 413 20.01 -28.29 13.09
C HIS A 413 19.27 -27.01 13.47
N ASN A 414 19.57 -25.92 12.79
CA ASN A 414 18.94 -24.62 12.97
C ASN A 414 17.93 -24.29 11.86
N ILE A 415 17.59 -25.27 10.99
CA ILE A 415 16.56 -25.13 9.94
C ILE A 415 15.33 -25.93 10.35
N HIS A 416 14.17 -25.24 10.38
CA HIS A 416 12.88 -25.85 10.69
C HIS A 416 11.86 -25.49 9.60
N HIS A 417 11.16 -26.50 9.08
CA HIS A 417 10.12 -26.29 8.08
C HIS A 417 8.80 -26.86 8.56
N PHE A 418 7.71 -26.09 8.41
CA PHE A 418 6.35 -26.47 8.75
C PHE A 418 5.42 -26.20 7.56
N ASN A 419 4.42 -27.05 7.36
CA ASN A 419 3.45 -26.81 6.30
C ASN A 419 2.43 -25.74 6.68
N THR A 420 2.12 -25.60 7.97
CA THR A 420 1.13 -24.66 8.49
C THR A 420 1.67 -23.87 9.69
N LYS A 421 1.09 -22.70 9.92
CA LYS A 421 1.44 -21.90 11.09
C LYS A 421 0.96 -22.54 12.41
N GLU A 422 -0.07 -23.35 12.35
CA GLU A 422 -0.57 -24.13 13.49
C GLU A 422 0.49 -25.13 13.94
N GLU A 423 1.08 -25.91 13.02
CA GLU A 423 2.20 -26.82 13.31
C GLU A 423 3.41 -26.06 13.88
N ALA A 424 3.72 -24.89 13.31
CA ALA A 424 4.82 -24.06 13.81
C ALA A 424 4.58 -23.58 15.23
N ILE A 425 3.36 -23.11 15.55
CA ILE A 425 2.99 -22.63 16.90
C ILE A 425 3.13 -23.75 17.94
N GLU A 426 2.83 -25.00 17.61
CA GLU A 426 2.98 -26.14 18.55
C GLU A 426 4.43 -26.42 18.91
N LYS A 427 5.39 -26.01 18.06
CA LYS A 427 6.81 -26.31 18.22
C LYS A 427 7.69 -25.10 18.50
N ILE A 428 7.18 -23.90 18.34
CA ILE A 428 7.97 -22.67 18.37
C ILE A 428 8.67 -22.46 19.72
N ASP A 429 8.02 -22.85 20.84
CA ASP A 429 8.58 -22.74 22.21
C ASP A 429 9.77 -23.68 22.45
N GLU A 430 9.95 -24.75 21.62
CA GLU A 430 11.10 -25.62 21.66
C GLU A 430 12.30 -25.02 20.91
N ILE A 431 12.05 -24.04 20.01
CA ILE A 431 13.04 -23.48 19.07
C ILE A 431 13.51 -22.09 19.53
N VAL A 432 12.58 -21.20 19.90
CA VAL A 432 12.89 -19.83 20.32
C VAL A 432 13.37 -19.79 21.76
N LYS A 433 14.17 -18.79 22.10
CA LYS A 433 14.78 -18.62 23.42
C LYS A 433 14.59 -17.19 23.92
N GLU A 434 14.81 -17.00 25.20
CA GLU A 434 14.89 -15.67 25.79
C GLU A 434 15.99 -14.84 25.13
N ASN A 435 15.72 -13.56 24.96
CA ASN A 435 16.55 -12.56 24.30
C ASN A 435 16.74 -12.76 22.77
N ASP A 436 15.98 -13.64 22.12
CA ASP A 436 15.99 -13.73 20.67
C ASP A 436 15.44 -12.45 20.04
N VAL A 437 15.96 -12.13 18.85
CA VAL A 437 15.36 -11.17 17.93
C VAL A 437 14.71 -11.97 16.80
N ILE A 438 13.40 -11.81 16.66
CA ILE A 438 12.58 -12.66 15.80
C ILE A 438 11.94 -11.81 14.69
N LEU A 439 12.31 -12.08 13.44
CA LEU A 439 11.62 -11.52 12.28
C LEU A 439 10.47 -12.44 11.87
N VAL A 440 9.26 -11.89 11.71
CA VAL A 440 8.10 -12.62 11.16
C VAL A 440 7.64 -11.94 9.87
N LYS A 441 7.72 -12.65 8.72
CA LYS A 441 7.35 -12.10 7.42
C LYS A 441 6.79 -13.15 6.47
N ALA A 442 5.66 -12.81 5.83
CA ALA A 442 5.00 -13.64 4.80
C ALA A 442 4.01 -12.83 3.97
N SER A 443 3.52 -13.42 2.88
CA SER A 443 2.37 -12.88 2.16
C SER A 443 1.12 -12.82 3.03
N ARG A 444 0.25 -11.82 2.78
CA ARG A 444 -0.94 -11.52 3.60
C ARG A 444 -1.85 -12.72 3.84
N GLY A 445 -2.01 -13.59 2.83
CA GLY A 445 -2.84 -14.78 2.92
C GLY A 445 -2.37 -15.82 3.95
N MET A 446 -1.08 -15.82 4.32
CA MET A 446 -0.52 -16.72 5.33
C MET A 446 -0.99 -16.38 6.75
N LYS A 447 -1.30 -15.10 7.02
CA LYS A 447 -1.77 -14.61 8.33
C LYS A 447 -0.79 -14.93 9.47
N LEU A 448 0.52 -14.73 9.23
CA LEU A 448 1.56 -15.00 10.22
C LEU A 448 1.56 -14.01 11.40
N GLU A 449 0.77 -12.94 11.37
CA GLU A 449 0.50 -12.12 12.55
C GLU A 449 0.01 -12.94 13.75
N LYS A 450 -0.59 -14.11 13.53
CA LYS A 450 -0.98 -15.03 14.62
C LYS A 450 0.23 -15.58 15.39
N ILE A 451 1.37 -15.76 14.74
CA ILE A 451 2.62 -16.16 15.41
C ILE A 451 3.13 -15.00 16.25
N VAL A 452 3.08 -13.76 15.71
CA VAL A 452 3.44 -12.56 16.48
C VAL A 452 2.55 -12.42 17.71
N GLU A 453 1.23 -12.60 17.58
CA GLU A 453 0.29 -12.59 18.70
C GLU A 453 0.57 -13.68 19.73
N TYR A 454 1.04 -14.85 19.29
CA TYR A 454 1.42 -15.95 20.17
C TYR A 454 2.69 -15.63 20.96
N LEU A 455 3.75 -15.18 20.28
CA LEU A 455 5.04 -14.85 20.89
C LEU A 455 4.99 -13.61 21.81
N ASN A 456 3.99 -12.76 21.65
CA ASN A 456 3.82 -11.54 22.44
C ASN A 456 2.95 -11.76 23.69
N LYS A 457 2.58 -12.98 24.01
CA LYS A 457 1.88 -13.34 25.26
C LYS A 457 2.87 -13.61 26.38
#